data_d3003dc2a77535132c3d2500a4e632e0
#
_entry.id   d3003dc2a77535132c3d2500a4e632e0
#
_cell.length_a   1.000
_cell.length_b   1.000
_cell.length_c   1.000
_cell.angle_alpha   90.00
_cell.angle_beta   90.00
_cell.angle_gamma   90.00
#
_symmetry.space_group_name_H-M   'P 1'
#
loop_
_entity.id
_entity.type
_entity.pdbx_description
1 polymer ?
#
loop_
_entity_poly.entity_id
_entity_poly.type
_entity_poly.pdbx_seq_one_letter_code
_entity_poly.pdbx_strand_id
1 'polypeptide(L)'
;MPIEIPTDLTPELVPHSWLIGEWEGRGRLGAGDEGSEHFLQHVSFTHNGLPYLQYRAESWLTDEDGTKLRPLTVETGFWALERKQLEADSGPGLVPGDIVPVLKSADEVEALRNKDGGFDISVSISHPGGISELYYGQIKGPQIQLSTDMVMRGSHSKDYSAATRIFGLVDGNLLWRWDVATGRPSASGAAAQPAAEPVVEAGNGLEAHASAFLKKVS
;
A
#
# COMPACT_ATOMS: atom_id res chain seq x y z
N MET A 1 14.88 8.99 15.02
CA MET A 1 15.60 7.76 15.48
C MET A 1 16.24 7.13 14.25
N PRO A 2 17.41 6.48 14.36
CA PRO A 2 17.92 5.67 13.26
C PRO A 2 16.93 4.51 12.97
N ILE A 3 16.76 4.17 11.71
CA ILE A 3 15.95 3.02 11.30
C ILE A 3 16.76 1.78 11.68
N GLU A 4 16.22 0.95 12.55
CA GLU A 4 16.82 -0.36 12.88
C GLU A 4 16.34 -1.37 11.83
N ILE A 5 17.28 -1.95 11.10
CA ILE A 5 16.98 -3.00 10.12
C ILE A 5 17.11 -4.34 10.84
N PRO A 6 16.04 -5.17 10.90
CA PRO A 6 16.11 -6.51 11.48
C PRO A 6 17.20 -7.35 10.81
N THR A 7 17.94 -8.13 11.58
CA THR A 7 19.06 -8.95 11.07
C THR A 7 18.62 -10.15 10.25
N ASP A 8 17.36 -10.55 10.37
CA ASP A 8 16.70 -11.64 9.65
C ASP A 8 15.91 -11.17 8.41
N LEU A 9 16.05 -9.88 8.06
CA LEU A 9 15.33 -9.30 6.94
C LEU A 9 15.94 -9.78 5.61
N THR A 10 15.08 -10.29 4.72
CA THR A 10 15.49 -10.59 3.34
C THR A 10 15.94 -9.31 2.61
N PRO A 11 16.96 -9.37 1.74
CA PRO A 11 17.47 -8.20 1.03
C PRO A 11 16.38 -7.40 0.30
N GLU A 12 15.42 -8.08 -0.32
CA GLU A 12 14.31 -7.45 -1.04
C GLU A 12 13.39 -6.57 -0.16
N LEU A 13 13.39 -6.80 1.17
CA LEU A 13 12.61 -6.00 2.10
C LEU A 13 13.36 -4.78 2.65
N VAL A 14 14.64 -4.63 2.39
CA VAL A 14 15.45 -3.49 2.89
C VAL A 14 14.85 -2.14 2.49
N PRO A 15 14.38 -1.92 1.24
CA PRO A 15 13.72 -0.65 0.88
C PRO A 15 12.45 -0.38 1.69
N HIS A 16 11.75 -1.42 2.14
CA HIS A 16 10.51 -1.33 2.93
C HIS A 16 10.74 -1.33 4.46
N SER A 17 11.98 -1.49 4.93
CA SER A 17 12.32 -1.74 6.34
C SER A 17 11.73 -0.70 7.30
N TRP A 18 11.60 0.55 6.87
CA TRP A 18 11.06 1.64 7.68
C TRP A 18 9.56 1.50 7.97
N LEU A 19 8.83 0.70 7.19
CA LEU A 19 7.41 0.38 7.44
C LEU A 19 7.23 -0.64 8.56
N ILE A 20 8.20 -1.56 8.74
CA ILE A 20 8.06 -2.73 9.62
C ILE A 20 7.77 -2.31 11.06
N GLY A 21 6.75 -2.91 11.64
CA GLY A 21 6.31 -2.70 13.02
C GLY A 21 4.82 -2.38 13.12
N GLU A 22 4.43 -1.95 14.31
CA GLU A 22 3.06 -1.57 14.64
C GLU A 22 2.96 -0.05 14.73
N TRP A 23 1.89 0.49 14.17
CA TRP A 23 1.64 1.92 14.05
C TRP A 23 0.23 2.23 14.56
N GLU A 24 0.09 3.24 15.40
CA GLU A 24 -1.22 3.67 15.89
C GLU A 24 -1.38 5.19 15.81
N GLY A 25 -2.58 5.64 15.49
CA GLY A 25 -2.85 7.06 15.48
C GLY A 25 -4.23 7.42 14.97
N ARG A 26 -4.38 8.70 14.66
CA ARG A 26 -5.64 9.28 14.24
C ARG A 26 -5.64 9.61 12.76
N GLY A 27 -6.81 9.47 12.17
CA GLY A 27 -7.07 9.89 10.80
C GLY A 27 -8.40 10.60 10.68
N ARG A 28 -8.66 11.06 9.46
CA ARG A 28 -9.92 11.68 9.07
C ARG A 28 -10.40 11.16 7.73
N LEU A 29 -11.72 11.13 7.56
CA LEU A 29 -12.38 10.81 6.29
C LEU A 29 -12.74 12.12 5.57
N GLY A 30 -12.61 12.14 4.24
CA GLY A 30 -12.97 13.30 3.41
C GLY A 30 -11.85 14.32 3.23
N ALA A 31 -12.16 15.38 2.47
CA ALA A 31 -11.20 16.37 1.98
C ALA A 31 -11.06 17.64 2.83
N GLY A 32 -11.94 17.89 3.80
CA GLY A 32 -12.02 19.16 4.52
C GLY A 32 -11.99 19.02 6.03
N ASP A 33 -11.89 20.16 6.72
CA ASP A 33 -11.95 20.21 8.18
C ASP A 33 -13.39 20.28 8.70
N GLU A 34 -14.32 20.82 7.91
CA GLU A 34 -15.73 20.90 8.29
C GLU A 34 -16.48 19.60 7.91
N GLY A 35 -17.01 18.92 8.93
CA GLY A 35 -17.84 17.72 8.75
C GLY A 35 -17.07 16.43 8.44
N SER A 36 -15.74 16.44 8.54
CA SER A 36 -14.96 15.20 8.40
C SER A 36 -15.11 14.33 9.64
N GLU A 37 -15.38 13.04 9.42
CA GLU A 37 -15.41 12.04 10.48
C GLU A 37 -13.99 11.66 10.87
N HIS A 38 -13.76 11.49 12.17
CA HIS A 38 -12.47 11.06 12.72
C HIS A 38 -12.43 9.54 12.94
N PHE A 39 -11.25 8.97 12.81
CA PHE A 39 -11.02 7.57 13.12
C PHE A 39 -9.70 7.36 13.85
N LEU A 40 -9.65 6.30 14.64
CA LEU A 40 -8.41 5.70 15.13
C LEU A 40 -8.04 4.57 14.18
N GLN A 41 -6.75 4.38 13.96
CA GLN A 41 -6.23 3.29 13.15
C GLN A 41 -5.05 2.61 13.84
N HIS A 42 -5.01 1.29 13.71
CA HIS A 42 -3.87 0.44 13.99
C HIS A 42 -3.42 -0.20 12.69
N VAL A 43 -2.14 -0.09 12.36
CA VAL A 43 -1.53 -0.64 11.15
C VAL A 43 -0.36 -1.51 11.54
N SER A 44 -0.27 -2.71 10.97
CA SER A 44 0.88 -3.58 11.10
C SER A 44 1.52 -3.89 9.75
N PHE A 45 2.85 -3.87 9.73
CA PHE A 45 3.68 -4.37 8.66
C PHE A 45 4.61 -5.43 9.24
N THR A 46 4.43 -6.67 8.84
CA THR A 46 5.20 -7.81 9.33
C THR A 46 5.82 -8.59 8.18
N HIS A 47 6.82 -9.41 8.46
CA HIS A 47 7.42 -10.36 7.51
C HIS A 47 7.61 -11.72 8.15
N ASN A 48 7.80 -12.74 7.32
CA ASN A 48 8.05 -14.11 7.71
C ASN A 48 9.31 -14.69 7.05
N GLY A 49 10.23 -13.81 6.61
CA GLY A 49 11.43 -14.18 5.89
C GLY A 49 11.25 -14.32 4.37
N LEU A 50 10.03 -14.16 3.85
CA LEU A 50 9.74 -14.12 2.41
C LEU A 50 9.86 -12.69 1.86
N PRO A 51 10.01 -12.50 0.53
CA PRO A 51 10.31 -11.20 -0.07
C PRO A 51 9.09 -10.28 -0.18
N TYR A 52 8.23 -10.26 0.82
CA TYR A 52 7.08 -9.35 0.93
C TYR A 52 6.76 -9.01 2.38
N LEU A 53 6.17 -7.84 2.59
CA LEU A 53 5.53 -7.49 3.85
C LEU A 53 4.07 -7.92 3.84
N GLN A 54 3.60 -8.44 4.95
CA GLN A 54 2.20 -8.60 5.25
C GLN A 54 1.70 -7.29 5.86
N TYR A 55 0.59 -6.79 5.33
CA TYR A 55 -0.06 -5.56 5.75
C TYR A 55 -1.42 -5.85 6.36
N ARG A 56 -1.72 -5.21 7.48
CA ARG A 56 -3.05 -5.18 8.07
C ARG A 56 -3.31 -3.80 8.64
N ALA A 57 -4.49 -3.25 8.37
CA ALA A 57 -4.96 -2.02 8.98
C ALA A 57 -6.37 -2.22 9.55
N GLU A 58 -6.59 -1.80 10.77
CA GLU A 58 -7.89 -1.79 11.44
C GLU A 58 -8.25 -0.37 11.83
N SER A 59 -9.46 0.04 11.54
CA SER A 59 -9.93 1.41 11.80
C SER A 59 -11.23 1.41 12.57
N TRP A 60 -11.37 2.40 13.47
CA TRP A 60 -12.56 2.62 14.29
C TRP A 60 -12.99 4.08 14.18
N LEU A 61 -14.27 4.29 13.86
CA LEU A 61 -14.86 5.63 13.93
C LEU A 61 -14.78 6.12 15.38
N THR A 62 -14.47 7.42 15.56
CA THR A 62 -14.37 8.04 16.87
C THR A 62 -15.25 9.30 16.97
N ASP A 63 -15.54 9.70 18.20
CA ASP A 63 -15.99 11.05 18.49
C ASP A 63 -14.84 12.07 18.44
N GLU A 64 -15.14 13.32 18.73
CA GLU A 64 -14.17 14.42 18.75
C GLU A 64 -13.07 14.22 19.82
N ASP A 65 -13.40 13.57 20.93
CA ASP A 65 -12.46 13.25 22.01
C ASP A 65 -11.55 12.07 21.68
N GLY A 66 -11.87 11.31 20.62
CA GLY A 66 -11.13 10.14 20.17
C GLY A 66 -11.59 8.83 20.82
N THR A 67 -12.77 8.80 21.44
CA THR A 67 -13.37 7.58 21.97
C THR A 67 -13.89 6.74 20.80
N LYS A 68 -13.56 5.45 20.79
CA LYS A 68 -14.03 4.51 19.76
C LYS A 68 -15.55 4.33 19.85
N LEU A 69 -16.25 4.67 18.76
CA LEU A 69 -17.71 4.52 18.65
C LEU A 69 -18.09 3.15 18.06
N ARG A 70 -17.43 2.77 16.95
CA ARG A 70 -17.68 1.50 16.25
C ARG A 70 -16.53 1.12 15.33
N PRO A 71 -16.38 -0.16 14.97
CA PRO A 71 -15.48 -0.55 13.89
C PRO A 71 -15.86 0.16 12.57
N LEU A 72 -14.86 0.57 11.81
CA LEU A 72 -15.03 1.23 10.52
C LEU A 72 -14.70 0.26 9.38
N THR A 73 -13.46 -0.19 9.30
CA THR A 73 -13.01 -1.12 8.26
C THR A 73 -11.76 -1.88 8.68
N VAL A 74 -11.45 -2.93 7.91
CA VAL A 74 -10.20 -3.67 7.97
C VAL A 74 -9.65 -3.80 6.56
N GLU A 75 -8.35 -3.64 6.39
CA GLU A 75 -7.62 -3.92 5.15
C GLU A 75 -6.55 -4.97 5.42
N THR A 76 -6.30 -5.83 4.46
CA THR A 76 -5.18 -6.79 4.49
C THR A 76 -4.52 -6.86 3.13
N GLY A 77 -3.20 -7.10 3.10
CA GLY A 77 -2.50 -7.11 1.83
C GLY A 77 -1.04 -7.54 1.90
N PHE A 78 -0.39 -7.47 0.74
CA PHE A 78 1.01 -7.81 0.56
C PHE A 78 1.73 -6.71 -0.21
N TRP A 79 2.94 -6.38 0.23
CA TRP A 79 3.81 -5.35 -0.35
C TRP A 79 5.13 -5.96 -0.75
N ALA A 80 5.51 -5.84 -2.01
CA ALA A 80 6.74 -6.43 -2.55
C ALA A 80 7.43 -5.48 -3.53
N LEU A 81 8.73 -5.69 -3.76
CA LEU A 81 9.39 -5.08 -4.91
C LEU A 81 8.81 -5.64 -6.20
N GLU A 82 8.51 -4.76 -7.16
CA GLU A 82 8.11 -5.17 -8.49
C GLU A 82 9.37 -5.46 -9.32
N ARG A 83 9.50 -6.69 -9.76
CA ARG A 83 10.59 -7.16 -10.59
C ARG A 83 10.17 -8.31 -11.48
N LYS A 84 10.93 -8.55 -12.52
CA LYS A 84 10.72 -9.73 -13.35
C LYS A 84 10.91 -10.99 -12.49
N GLN A 85 9.96 -11.91 -12.60
CA GLN A 85 10.08 -13.23 -11.98
C GLN A 85 11.24 -14.00 -12.59
N LEU A 86 12.02 -14.65 -11.74
CA LEU A 86 13.12 -15.54 -12.09
C LEU A 86 12.66 -17.00 -11.94
N GLU A 87 13.41 -17.92 -12.50
CA GLU A 87 13.08 -19.36 -12.43
C GLU A 87 13.02 -19.90 -10.99
N ALA A 88 13.79 -19.28 -10.08
CA ALA A 88 13.81 -19.65 -8.66
C ALA A 88 12.65 -19.09 -7.84
N ASP A 89 11.83 -18.19 -8.41
CA ASP A 89 10.66 -17.64 -7.72
C ASP A 89 9.57 -18.71 -7.58
N SER A 90 8.84 -18.61 -6.49
CA SER A 90 7.72 -19.50 -6.22
C SER A 90 6.61 -19.33 -7.27
N GLY A 91 6.04 -20.44 -7.69
CA GLY A 91 4.83 -20.43 -8.52
C GLY A 91 3.58 -19.96 -7.75
N PRO A 92 2.47 -19.69 -8.44
CA PRO A 92 1.26 -19.18 -7.82
C PRO A 92 0.68 -20.17 -6.80
N GLY A 93 0.49 -19.70 -5.57
CA GLY A 93 -0.23 -20.41 -4.50
C GLY A 93 0.50 -21.59 -3.87
N LEU A 94 1.63 -22.04 -4.43
CA LEU A 94 2.41 -23.13 -3.88
C LEU A 94 3.85 -22.67 -3.69
N VAL A 95 4.30 -22.78 -2.47
CA VAL A 95 5.65 -22.41 -2.07
C VAL A 95 6.45 -23.71 -1.86
N PRO A 96 7.59 -23.93 -2.54
CA PRO A 96 8.46 -25.07 -2.25
C PRO A 96 8.91 -25.05 -0.78
N GLY A 97 9.10 -26.22 -0.18
CA GLY A 97 9.48 -26.35 1.22
C GLY A 97 10.82 -25.72 1.58
N ASP A 98 11.74 -25.58 0.61
CA ASP A 98 13.07 -24.99 0.78
C ASP A 98 13.16 -23.64 0.06
N ILE A 99 12.44 -22.63 0.59
CA ILE A 99 12.51 -21.27 0.03
C ILE A 99 13.77 -20.60 0.56
N VAL A 100 14.62 -20.24 -0.37
CA VAL A 100 15.72 -19.29 -0.16
C VAL A 100 15.35 -17.97 -0.83
N PRO A 101 15.72 -16.81 -0.25
CA PRO A 101 15.58 -15.54 -0.94
C PRO A 101 16.21 -15.64 -2.34
N VAL A 102 15.48 -15.20 -3.36
CA VAL A 102 15.97 -15.23 -4.75
C VAL A 102 17.11 -14.24 -4.91
N LEU A 103 16.93 -13.02 -4.38
CA LEU A 103 18.01 -12.03 -4.25
C LEU A 103 18.68 -12.21 -2.89
N LYS A 104 20.00 -12.36 -2.92
CA LYS A 104 20.81 -12.78 -1.75
C LYS A 104 21.67 -11.66 -1.17
N SER A 105 21.76 -10.52 -1.86
CA SER A 105 22.63 -9.41 -1.45
C SER A 105 21.97 -8.06 -1.65
N ALA A 106 22.50 -7.06 -0.96
CA ALA A 106 22.10 -5.66 -1.14
C ALA A 106 22.41 -5.19 -2.58
N ASP A 107 23.52 -5.64 -3.17
CA ASP A 107 23.92 -5.23 -4.53
C ASP A 107 22.92 -5.73 -5.58
N GLU A 108 22.39 -6.94 -5.42
CA GLU A 108 21.36 -7.49 -6.31
C GLU A 108 20.05 -6.69 -6.20
N VAL A 109 19.69 -6.23 -5.01
CA VAL A 109 18.53 -5.34 -4.81
C VAL A 109 18.79 -3.95 -5.37
N GLU A 110 19.99 -3.38 -5.15
CA GLU A 110 20.36 -2.09 -5.70
C GLU A 110 20.33 -2.08 -7.25
N ALA A 111 20.59 -3.21 -7.89
CA ALA A 111 20.47 -3.35 -9.35
C ALA A 111 19.03 -3.22 -9.87
N LEU A 112 18.02 -3.31 -8.99
CA LEU A 112 16.60 -3.06 -9.33
C LEU A 112 16.20 -1.59 -9.28
N ARG A 113 17.13 -0.70 -8.87
CA ARG A 113 16.84 0.72 -8.76
C ARG A 113 16.42 1.30 -10.12
N ASN A 114 15.27 1.95 -10.13
CA ASN A 114 14.71 2.54 -11.34
C ASN A 114 15.44 3.85 -11.73
N LYS A 115 15.11 4.40 -12.91
CA LYS A 115 15.69 5.64 -13.45
C LYS A 115 15.51 6.85 -12.54
N ASP A 116 14.50 6.85 -11.68
CA ASP A 116 14.17 7.94 -10.77
C ASP A 116 14.88 7.79 -9.41
N GLY A 117 15.69 6.75 -9.26
CA GLY A 117 16.46 6.47 -8.06
C GLY A 117 15.65 5.85 -6.92
N GLY A 118 14.48 5.33 -7.20
CA GLY A 118 13.63 4.53 -6.30
C GLY A 118 13.63 3.07 -6.69
N PHE A 119 12.71 2.30 -6.10
CA PHE A 119 12.42 0.93 -6.47
C PHE A 119 10.95 0.84 -6.85
N ASP A 120 10.65 0.11 -7.92
CA ASP A 120 9.28 -0.18 -8.28
C ASP A 120 8.70 -1.21 -7.32
N ILE A 121 7.43 -1.03 -6.94
CA ILE A 121 6.73 -1.90 -5.99
C ILE A 121 5.36 -2.27 -6.50
N SER A 122 4.90 -3.45 -6.11
CA SER A 122 3.54 -3.92 -6.26
C SER A 122 2.90 -4.15 -4.90
N VAL A 123 1.64 -3.75 -4.78
CA VAL A 123 0.88 -3.87 -3.53
C VAL A 123 -0.52 -4.39 -3.84
N SER A 124 -0.90 -5.49 -3.20
CA SER A 124 -2.27 -5.99 -3.24
C SER A 124 -2.96 -5.71 -1.91
N ILE A 125 -4.19 -5.16 -1.96
CA ILE A 125 -5.00 -4.89 -0.77
C ILE A 125 -6.40 -5.44 -0.98
N SER A 126 -6.93 -6.11 0.03
CA SER A 126 -8.30 -6.61 0.06
C SER A 126 -9.08 -5.96 1.20
N HIS A 127 -10.34 -5.63 0.90
CA HIS A 127 -11.29 -5.01 1.81
C HIS A 127 -12.49 -5.90 2.07
N PRO A 128 -13.17 -5.77 3.23
CA PRO A 128 -14.49 -6.32 3.40
C PRO A 128 -15.46 -5.81 2.32
N GLY A 129 -16.44 -6.61 1.96
CA GLY A 129 -17.42 -6.21 0.95
C GLY A 129 -17.01 -6.54 -0.50
N GLY A 130 -15.94 -7.33 -0.68
CA GLY A 130 -15.58 -7.90 -1.99
C GLY A 130 -14.87 -6.92 -2.91
N ILE A 131 -14.03 -6.07 -2.36
CA ILE A 131 -13.13 -5.19 -3.11
C ILE A 131 -11.70 -5.68 -2.92
N SER A 132 -10.96 -5.80 -4.02
CA SER A 132 -9.52 -6.06 -4.02
C SER A 132 -8.84 -5.16 -5.03
N GLU A 133 -7.70 -4.61 -4.63
CA GLU A 133 -6.92 -3.64 -5.38
C GLU A 133 -5.53 -4.19 -5.68
N LEU A 134 -5.06 -3.95 -6.88
CA LEU A 134 -3.66 -4.10 -7.25
C LEU A 134 -3.11 -2.71 -7.54
N TYR A 135 -2.08 -2.33 -6.83
CA TYR A 135 -1.35 -1.10 -7.01
C TYR A 135 0.03 -1.36 -7.57
N TYR A 136 0.46 -0.49 -8.46
CA TYR A 136 1.86 -0.29 -8.78
C TYR A 136 2.32 1.09 -8.36
N GLY A 137 3.60 1.22 -8.12
CA GLY A 137 4.19 2.48 -7.73
C GLY A 137 5.66 2.37 -7.41
N GLN A 138 6.16 3.30 -6.62
CA GLN A 138 7.56 3.32 -6.25
C GLN A 138 7.76 3.65 -4.77
N ILE A 139 8.85 3.11 -4.24
CA ILE A 139 9.43 3.50 -2.96
C ILE A 139 10.74 4.24 -3.21
N LYS A 140 10.86 5.45 -2.68
CA LYS A 140 12.06 6.27 -2.79
C LYS A 140 12.38 6.90 -1.44
N GLY A 141 13.44 6.40 -0.80
CA GLY A 141 13.71 6.77 0.58
C GLY A 141 12.49 6.46 1.46
N PRO A 142 12.11 7.35 2.37
CA PRO A 142 10.97 7.15 3.27
C PRO A 142 9.63 7.60 2.66
N GLN A 143 9.46 7.48 1.35
CA GLN A 143 8.23 7.84 0.65
C GLN A 143 7.80 6.74 -0.32
N ILE A 144 6.49 6.49 -0.36
CA ILE A 144 5.84 5.55 -1.29
C ILE A 144 4.71 6.28 -2.00
N GLN A 145 4.60 6.07 -3.30
CA GLN A 145 3.51 6.53 -4.14
C GLN A 145 2.95 5.35 -4.90
N LEU A 146 1.64 5.15 -4.80
CA LEU A 146 0.91 4.02 -5.39
C LEU A 146 -0.25 4.54 -6.24
N SER A 147 -0.51 3.85 -7.33
CA SER A 147 -1.71 4.04 -8.17
C SER A 147 -2.31 2.68 -8.49
N THR A 148 -3.61 2.54 -8.46
CA THR A 148 -4.27 1.29 -8.84
C THR A 148 -4.06 1.00 -10.32
N ASP A 149 -3.60 -0.21 -10.61
CA ASP A 149 -3.63 -0.81 -11.94
C ASP A 149 -4.98 -1.49 -12.17
N MET A 150 -5.47 -2.18 -11.13
CA MET A 150 -6.73 -2.91 -11.18
C MET A 150 -7.50 -2.76 -9.87
N VAL A 151 -8.81 -2.58 -10.00
CA VAL A 151 -9.77 -2.71 -8.91
C VAL A 151 -10.77 -3.81 -9.26
N MET A 152 -10.74 -4.91 -8.50
CA MET A 152 -11.69 -6.00 -8.60
C MET A 152 -12.83 -5.77 -7.61
N ARG A 153 -14.07 -5.87 -8.08
CA ARG A 153 -15.27 -5.66 -7.26
C ARG A 153 -16.25 -6.82 -7.41
N GLY A 154 -16.82 -7.22 -6.29
CA GLY A 154 -18.00 -8.09 -6.30
C GLY A 154 -19.23 -7.37 -6.91
N SER A 155 -20.19 -8.13 -7.40
CA SER A 155 -21.40 -7.60 -8.06
C SER A 155 -22.26 -6.68 -7.17
N HIS A 156 -22.11 -6.75 -5.86
CA HIS A 156 -22.84 -5.96 -4.86
C HIS A 156 -21.98 -4.92 -4.15
N SER A 157 -20.72 -4.78 -4.55
CA SER A 157 -19.81 -3.76 -3.98
C SER A 157 -20.19 -2.37 -4.49
N LYS A 158 -19.89 -1.36 -3.68
CA LYS A 158 -20.05 0.07 -4.07
C LYS A 158 -19.20 0.41 -5.30
N ASP A 159 -19.60 1.43 -6.01
CA ASP A 159 -18.83 1.94 -7.14
C ASP A 159 -17.49 2.51 -6.66
N TYR A 160 -16.42 1.94 -7.22
CA TYR A 160 -15.05 2.28 -6.94
C TYR A 160 -14.20 1.80 -8.11
N SER A 161 -13.46 2.69 -8.75
CA SER A 161 -12.80 2.39 -10.01
C SER A 161 -11.29 2.59 -9.99
N ALA A 162 -10.80 3.52 -9.19
CA ALA A 162 -9.37 3.82 -9.11
C ALA A 162 -9.04 4.52 -7.79
N ALA A 163 -7.77 4.43 -7.40
CA ALA A 163 -7.23 5.16 -6.26
C ALA A 163 -5.75 5.46 -6.42
N THR A 164 -5.30 6.42 -5.60
CA THR A 164 -3.88 6.62 -5.31
C THR A 164 -3.67 6.59 -3.80
N ARG A 165 -2.49 6.11 -3.39
CA ARG A 165 -2.06 6.16 -1.99
C ARG A 165 -0.65 6.73 -1.91
N ILE A 166 -0.43 7.56 -0.92
CA ILE A 166 0.89 8.10 -0.60
C ILE A 166 1.18 7.76 0.85
N PHE A 167 2.38 7.26 1.10
CA PHE A 167 2.89 7.02 2.44
C PHE A 167 4.22 7.76 2.60
N GLY A 168 4.48 8.27 3.79
CA GLY A 168 5.72 8.94 4.11
C GLY A 168 6.08 8.83 5.58
N LEU A 169 7.38 8.69 5.87
CA LEU A 169 7.89 8.75 7.22
C LEU A 169 8.44 10.17 7.48
N VAL A 170 7.78 10.89 8.39
CA VAL A 170 8.16 12.26 8.77
C VAL A 170 8.36 12.30 10.28
N ASP A 171 9.56 12.70 10.73
CA ASP A 171 9.92 12.75 12.15
C ASP A 171 9.63 11.45 12.92
N GLY A 172 9.83 10.30 12.25
CA GLY A 172 9.59 8.98 12.84
C GLY A 172 8.11 8.57 12.90
N ASN A 173 7.21 9.34 12.31
CA ASN A 173 5.78 9.04 12.24
C ASN A 173 5.39 8.67 10.81
N LEU A 174 4.47 7.71 10.68
CA LEU A 174 3.92 7.28 9.40
C LEU A 174 2.71 8.16 9.04
N LEU A 175 2.84 8.89 7.95
CA LEU A 175 1.73 9.64 7.35
C LEU A 175 1.27 8.91 6.10
N TRP A 176 -0.05 8.86 5.89
CA TRP A 176 -0.58 8.38 4.63
C TRP A 176 -1.82 9.16 4.19
N ARG A 177 -2.06 9.15 2.89
CA ARG A 177 -3.25 9.70 2.24
C ARG A 177 -3.75 8.73 1.18
N TRP A 178 -5.07 8.64 1.06
CA TRP A 178 -5.78 7.85 0.08
C TRP A 178 -6.80 8.73 -0.65
N ASP A 179 -6.65 8.80 -1.97
CA ASP A 179 -7.60 9.49 -2.85
C ASP A 179 -8.27 8.43 -3.75
N VAL A 180 -9.58 8.57 -4.00
CA VAL A 180 -10.38 7.58 -4.70
C VAL A 180 -11.18 8.23 -5.83
N ALA A 181 -11.43 7.46 -6.90
CA ALA A 181 -12.42 7.74 -7.91
C ALA A 181 -13.63 6.84 -7.69
N THR A 182 -14.79 7.46 -7.49
CA THR A 182 -16.08 6.81 -7.47
C THR A 182 -16.79 7.08 -8.80
N GLY A 183 -17.27 6.03 -9.46
CA GLY A 183 -17.97 6.15 -10.73
C GLY A 183 -17.52 5.08 -11.74
N ARG A 184 -18.41 4.73 -12.66
CA ARG A 184 -18.07 3.85 -13.78
C ARG A 184 -17.15 4.60 -14.72
N PRO A 185 -16.04 4.00 -15.19
CA PRO A 185 -15.36 4.50 -16.36
C PRO A 185 -16.42 4.62 -17.45
N SER A 186 -16.58 5.78 -18.04
CA SER A 186 -17.46 5.92 -19.19
C SER A 186 -16.96 4.94 -20.25
N ALA A 187 -17.79 3.95 -20.61
CA ALA A 187 -17.51 3.03 -21.70
C ALA A 187 -17.61 3.80 -23.04
N SER A 188 -16.65 4.66 -23.30
CA SER A 188 -16.34 5.09 -24.66
C SER A 188 -15.46 3.99 -25.24
N GLY A 189 -16.07 3.15 -26.09
CA GLY A 189 -15.40 2.01 -26.69
C GLY A 189 -14.06 2.37 -27.32
N ALA A 190 -13.03 1.75 -26.81
CA ALA A 190 -11.79 1.56 -27.53
C ALA A 190 -11.24 0.19 -27.14
N ALA A 191 -11.02 -0.62 -28.16
CA ALA A 191 -10.35 -1.90 -28.08
C ALA A 191 -9.00 -1.75 -27.38
N ALA A 192 -8.63 -2.76 -26.62
CA ALA A 192 -7.35 -2.87 -25.95
C ALA A 192 -6.18 -2.53 -26.88
N GLN A 193 -5.48 -1.46 -26.56
CA GLN A 193 -4.15 -1.19 -27.06
C GLN A 193 -3.12 -1.55 -25.99
N PRO A 194 -1.94 -2.08 -26.36
CA PRO A 194 -0.92 -2.47 -25.41
C PRO A 194 -0.36 -1.25 -24.69
N ALA A 195 -0.06 -1.45 -23.42
CA ALA A 195 0.37 -0.49 -22.43
C ALA A 195 1.37 0.56 -22.93
N ALA A 196 0.90 1.81 -22.99
CA ALA A 196 1.75 2.98 -22.92
C ALA A 196 1.85 3.41 -21.45
N GLU A 197 3.01 3.92 -21.06
CA GLU A 197 3.35 4.32 -19.68
C GLU A 197 2.23 5.11 -19.00
N PRO A 198 1.93 4.84 -17.71
CA PRO A 198 0.90 5.58 -16.99
C PRO A 198 1.37 7.00 -16.70
N VAL A 199 0.99 7.93 -17.54
CA VAL A 199 1.02 9.35 -17.19
C VAL A 199 -0.22 9.60 -16.34
N VAL A 200 -0.05 9.63 -15.02
CA VAL A 200 -1.09 10.09 -14.10
C VAL A 200 -1.14 11.62 -14.20
N GLU A 201 -1.97 12.14 -15.10
CA GLU A 201 -2.38 13.54 -15.01
C GLU A 201 -3.21 13.71 -13.73
N ALA A 202 -2.70 14.53 -12.81
CA ALA A 202 -3.45 14.99 -11.65
C ALA A 202 -4.67 15.80 -12.15
N GLY A 203 -5.86 15.16 -12.10
CA GLY A 203 -7.10 15.79 -12.57
C GLY A 203 -8.26 14.83 -12.87
N ASN A 204 -8.07 13.54 -12.84
CA ASN A 204 -9.09 12.56 -13.26
C ASN A 204 -10.02 12.13 -12.11
N GLY A 205 -10.79 13.08 -11.53
CA GLY A 205 -11.91 12.72 -10.66
C GLY A 205 -11.54 11.99 -9.36
N LEU A 206 -10.27 12.02 -8.93
CA LEU A 206 -9.85 11.51 -7.64
C LEU A 206 -10.17 12.52 -6.55
N GLU A 207 -10.89 12.09 -5.54
CA GLU A 207 -11.25 12.89 -4.37
C GLU A 207 -10.54 12.36 -3.13
N ALA A 208 -10.10 13.26 -2.24
CA ALA A 208 -9.51 12.87 -0.98
C ALA A 208 -10.52 12.05 -0.16
N HIS A 209 -10.17 10.80 0.12
CA HIS A 209 -11.03 9.87 0.83
C HIS A 209 -10.66 9.73 2.30
N ALA A 210 -9.37 9.57 2.59
CA ALA A 210 -8.89 9.42 3.95
C ALA A 210 -7.41 9.81 4.07
N SER A 211 -7.02 10.19 5.29
CA SER A 211 -5.61 10.40 5.65
C SER A 211 -5.40 10.11 7.13
N ALA A 212 -4.19 9.70 7.52
CA ALA A 212 -3.86 9.53 8.93
C ALA A 212 -2.41 9.88 9.25
N PHE A 213 -2.21 10.15 10.53
CA PHE A 213 -0.92 10.35 11.18
C PHE A 213 -0.79 9.29 12.27
N LEU A 214 0.22 8.42 12.15
CA LEU A 214 0.42 7.27 13.00
C LEU A 214 1.79 7.33 13.65
N LYS A 215 1.85 6.98 14.93
CA LYS A 215 3.09 6.83 15.71
C LYS A 215 3.47 5.37 15.76
N LYS A 216 4.76 5.08 15.71
CA LYS A 216 5.27 3.73 15.92
C LYS A 216 5.08 3.33 17.37
N VAL A 217 4.53 2.11 17.60
CA VAL A 217 4.28 1.56 18.95
C VAL A 217 5.12 0.33 19.23
N SER A 218 5.63 -0.35 18.19
CA SER A 218 6.64 -1.43 18.31
C SER A 218 7.43 -1.60 17.02
#